data_2c834618f7a90d8afb7498f5567989be
#
_entry.id   2c834618f7a90d8afb7498f5567989be
#
_cell.length_a   1.000
_cell.length_b   1.000
_cell.length_c   1.000
_cell.angle_alpha   90.00
_cell.angle_beta   90.00
_cell.angle_gamma   90.00
#
_symmetry.space_group_name_H-M   'P 1'
#
loop_
_entity.id
_entity.type
_entity.pdbx_description
1 polymer ?
#
loop_
_entity_poly.entity_id
_entity_poly.type
_entity_poly.pdbx_seq_one_letter_code
_entity_poly.pdbx_strand_id
1 'polypeptide(L)'
;MKSTISESIVGQMLLKNGLVERRHEEKVSKILGGVAFGYLALCFLAPYFLPSDSVPELSGRANAIDYAFENSWGNRGHDEGGSVGHNQALHGGNFAWSELNPIWALAYGFGDLNCHQKHERSWEINGNQMPVCARDIGIFLGFSLGCLFFLLRGHNRWTVRDTFLSVFNDQSLFGIYENDRRMLVMLFIMGVGLVPMGVDGSTQMLLDSYESNNPLRIITGLGSGFVGGWWFCSAFSARPRFFQDAAEVKLPAGSRLVVK
;
A
#
# COMPACT_ATOMS: atom_id res chain seq x y z
N MET A 1 -25.13 44.30 1.26
CA MET A 1 -25.82 42.99 1.40
C MET A 1 -25.16 41.80 0.66
N LYS A 2 -24.51 42.00 -0.49
CA LYS A 2 -23.79 40.89 -1.20
C LYS A 2 -22.46 40.46 -0.53
N SER A 3 -21.74 41.36 0.17
CA SER A 3 -20.47 41.01 0.84
C SER A 3 -20.66 40.13 2.07
N THR A 4 -21.69 40.39 2.85
CA THR A 4 -21.95 39.64 4.12
C THR A 4 -22.37 38.17 3.89
N ILE A 5 -23.05 37.88 2.75
CA ILE A 5 -23.44 36.51 2.40
C ILE A 5 -22.23 35.72 1.91
N SER A 6 -21.32 36.36 1.18
CA SER A 6 -20.06 35.73 0.72
C SER A 6 -19.14 35.38 1.88
N GLU A 7 -18.95 36.28 2.85
CA GLU A 7 -18.12 36.03 4.04
C GLU A 7 -18.73 34.96 4.97
N SER A 8 -20.05 34.91 5.10
CA SER A 8 -20.72 33.88 5.91
C SER A 8 -20.64 32.50 5.24
N ILE A 9 -20.73 32.40 3.92
CA ILE A 9 -20.59 31.14 3.18
C ILE A 9 -19.12 30.67 3.20
N VAL A 10 -18.17 31.55 2.98
CA VAL A 10 -16.73 31.24 3.10
C VAL A 10 -16.37 30.85 4.53
N GLY A 11 -16.93 31.56 5.53
CA GLY A 11 -16.76 31.21 6.95
C GLY A 11 -17.35 29.84 7.32
N GLN A 12 -18.51 29.47 6.76
CA GLN A 12 -19.11 28.14 6.94
C GLN A 12 -18.36 27.05 6.15
N MET A 13 -17.79 27.40 5.02
CA MET A 13 -16.98 26.48 4.21
C MET A 13 -15.66 26.10 4.90
N LEU A 14 -15.06 26.99 5.68
CA LEU A 14 -13.86 26.73 6.48
C LEU A 14 -14.14 26.01 7.81
N LEU A 15 -15.41 25.86 8.20
CA LEU A 15 -15.81 25.36 9.51
C LEU A 15 -15.78 23.84 9.66
N LYS A 16 -15.66 23.10 8.58
CA LYS A 16 -15.63 21.63 8.59
C LYS A 16 -14.27 21.07 8.18
N ASN A 17 -13.42 20.81 9.15
CA ASN A 17 -12.36 19.80 9.00
C ASN A 17 -11.29 20.03 7.91
N GLY A 18 -11.03 21.22 7.45
CA GLY A 18 -10.15 21.55 6.35
C GLY A 18 -10.89 22.20 5.18
N LEU A 19 -10.27 22.20 4.00
CA LEU A 19 -10.90 22.80 2.81
C LEU A 19 -12.16 22.03 2.41
N VAL A 20 -13.23 22.75 2.11
CA VAL A 20 -14.50 22.17 1.65
C VAL A 20 -14.35 21.51 0.28
N GLU A 21 -13.54 22.08 -0.59
CA GLU A 21 -13.21 21.47 -1.88
C GLU A 21 -12.15 20.37 -1.71
N ARG A 22 -12.59 19.14 -1.78
CA ARG A 22 -11.76 17.94 -1.65
C ARG A 22 -11.20 17.43 -2.99
N ARG A 23 -11.20 18.26 -4.03
CA ARG A 23 -10.78 17.84 -5.39
C ARG A 23 -9.37 17.26 -5.44
N HIS A 24 -8.44 17.81 -4.64
CA HIS A 24 -7.06 17.33 -4.59
C HIS A 24 -6.96 15.99 -3.87
N GLU A 25 -7.56 15.86 -2.70
CA GLU A 25 -7.62 14.63 -1.90
C GLU A 25 -8.26 13.49 -2.67
N GLU A 26 -9.37 13.78 -3.35
CA GLU A 26 -10.04 12.81 -4.20
C GLU A 26 -9.17 12.37 -5.38
N LYS A 27 -8.49 13.31 -6.04
CA LYS A 27 -7.58 13.01 -7.16
C LYS A 27 -6.42 12.13 -6.69
N VAL A 28 -5.77 12.48 -5.59
CA VAL A 28 -4.67 11.70 -5.00
C VAL A 28 -5.13 10.29 -4.67
N SER A 29 -6.25 10.16 -3.97
CA SER A 29 -6.77 8.86 -3.55
C SER A 29 -7.18 7.97 -4.72
N LYS A 30 -7.82 8.56 -5.74
CA LYS A 30 -8.23 7.83 -6.96
C LYS A 30 -7.00 7.35 -7.76
N ILE A 31 -5.96 8.17 -7.86
CA ILE A 31 -4.72 7.76 -8.57
C ILE A 31 -4.01 6.66 -7.80
N LEU A 32 -3.70 6.86 -6.52
CA LEU A 32 -2.96 5.88 -5.73
C LEU A 32 -3.72 4.57 -5.59
N GLY A 33 -5.00 4.64 -5.21
CA GLY A 33 -5.86 3.47 -5.07
C GLY A 33 -6.12 2.78 -6.41
N GLY A 34 -6.31 3.54 -7.48
CA GLY A 34 -6.52 3.00 -8.83
C GLY A 34 -5.30 2.27 -9.38
N VAL A 35 -4.09 2.80 -9.17
CA VAL A 35 -2.83 2.13 -9.55
C VAL A 35 -2.66 0.83 -8.76
N ALA A 36 -2.83 0.86 -7.44
CA ALA A 36 -2.67 -0.33 -6.60
C ALA A 36 -3.72 -1.40 -6.93
N PHE A 37 -4.98 -1.02 -7.08
CA PHE A 37 -6.06 -1.93 -7.45
C PHE A 37 -5.89 -2.46 -8.88
N GLY A 38 -5.49 -1.60 -9.82
CA GLY A 38 -5.22 -2.00 -11.21
C GLY A 38 -4.10 -3.03 -11.30
N TYR A 39 -3.01 -2.82 -10.54
CA TYR A 39 -1.94 -3.81 -10.47
C TYR A 39 -2.41 -5.12 -9.81
N LEU A 40 -3.14 -5.04 -8.70
CA LEU A 40 -3.73 -6.23 -8.08
C LEU A 40 -4.62 -7.01 -9.06
N ALA A 41 -5.46 -6.31 -9.83
CA ALA A 41 -6.28 -6.94 -10.86
C ALA A 41 -5.41 -7.63 -11.93
N LEU A 42 -4.31 -7.00 -12.38
CA LEU A 42 -3.37 -7.62 -13.31
C LEU A 42 -2.75 -8.89 -12.74
N CYS A 43 -2.45 -8.94 -11.44
CA CYS A 43 -1.92 -10.14 -10.80
C CYS A 43 -2.88 -11.33 -10.84
N PHE A 44 -4.19 -11.11 -10.89
CA PHE A 44 -5.19 -12.17 -11.06
C PHE A 44 -5.48 -12.48 -12.54
N LEU A 45 -5.53 -11.44 -13.38
CA LEU A 45 -5.85 -11.59 -14.79
C LEU A 45 -4.73 -12.23 -15.59
N ALA A 46 -3.47 -11.91 -15.26
CA ALA A 46 -2.32 -12.47 -16.00
C ALA A 46 -2.30 -14.01 -15.98
N PRO A 47 -2.28 -14.69 -14.82
CA PRO A 47 -2.25 -16.14 -14.81
C PRO A 47 -3.55 -16.77 -15.36
N TYR A 48 -4.69 -16.07 -15.26
CA TYR A 48 -5.95 -16.56 -15.80
C TYR A 48 -5.99 -16.56 -17.33
N PHE A 49 -5.46 -15.53 -17.98
CA PHE A 49 -5.51 -15.38 -19.44
C PHE A 49 -4.28 -15.94 -20.18
N LEU A 50 -3.22 -16.26 -19.45
CA LEU A 50 -2.09 -16.99 -20.04
C LEU A 50 -2.50 -18.44 -20.37
N PRO A 51 -1.88 -19.07 -21.36
CA PRO A 51 -2.04 -20.51 -21.58
C PRO A 51 -1.74 -21.28 -20.30
N SER A 52 -2.45 -22.39 -20.07
CA SER A 52 -2.19 -23.24 -18.90
C SER A 52 -0.74 -23.67 -18.86
N ASP A 53 -0.16 -23.70 -17.66
CA ASP A 53 1.18 -24.19 -17.38
C ASP A 53 2.31 -23.40 -18.12
N SER A 54 2.03 -22.13 -18.50
CA SER A 54 3.04 -21.27 -19.11
C SER A 54 3.94 -20.54 -18.09
N VAL A 55 3.52 -20.48 -16.84
CA VAL A 55 4.32 -19.95 -15.73
C VAL A 55 4.50 -21.05 -14.69
N PRO A 56 5.70 -21.65 -14.60
CA PRO A 56 5.97 -22.76 -13.69
C PRO A 56 5.98 -22.28 -12.22
N GLU A 57 6.09 -23.23 -11.31
CA GLU A 57 6.42 -22.94 -9.92
C GLU A 57 7.80 -22.25 -9.86
N LEU A 58 7.86 -21.06 -9.27
CA LEU A 58 9.11 -20.32 -9.14
C LEU A 58 9.79 -20.66 -7.81
N SER A 59 11.07 -21.00 -7.88
CA SER A 59 11.86 -21.42 -6.72
C SER A 59 12.21 -20.29 -5.76
N GLY A 60 11.96 -19.06 -6.14
CA GLY A 60 12.19 -17.87 -5.34
C GLY A 60 13.19 -16.92 -6.00
N ARG A 61 13.37 -15.77 -5.36
CA ARG A 61 14.22 -14.69 -5.82
C ARG A 61 15.39 -14.46 -4.87
N ALA A 62 16.59 -14.29 -5.40
CA ALA A 62 17.77 -13.92 -4.63
C ALA A 62 18.24 -12.50 -4.92
N ASN A 63 17.98 -11.97 -6.11
CA ASN A 63 18.33 -10.62 -6.52
C ASN A 63 17.08 -9.76 -6.75
N ALA A 64 17.27 -8.54 -7.22
CA ALA A 64 16.17 -7.62 -7.48
C ALA A 64 15.32 -8.05 -8.69
N ILE A 65 15.92 -8.65 -9.72
CA ILE A 65 15.25 -9.15 -10.92
C ILE A 65 15.90 -10.48 -11.29
N ASP A 66 15.14 -11.57 -11.20
CA ASP A 66 15.67 -12.93 -11.38
C ASP A 66 15.04 -13.71 -12.53
N TYR A 67 13.90 -13.25 -13.07
CA TYR A 67 13.16 -13.95 -14.12
C TYR A 67 12.87 -13.10 -15.36
N ALA A 68 13.73 -12.10 -15.62
CA ALA A 68 13.54 -11.22 -16.78
C ALA A 68 13.76 -11.95 -18.12
N PHE A 69 14.77 -12.80 -18.19
CA PHE A 69 15.20 -13.53 -19.39
C PHE A 69 15.47 -15.00 -19.04
N GLU A 70 15.48 -15.89 -20.04
CA GLU A 70 15.79 -17.31 -19.85
C GLU A 70 17.14 -17.57 -19.16
N ASN A 71 18.13 -16.72 -19.43
CA ASN A 71 19.45 -16.82 -18.80
C ASN A 71 19.60 -16.01 -17.51
N SER A 72 18.51 -15.46 -16.99
CA SER A 72 18.50 -14.72 -15.72
C SER A 72 18.89 -15.62 -14.55
N TRP A 73 19.37 -15.00 -13.50
CA TRP A 73 19.97 -15.71 -12.37
C TRP A 73 18.99 -16.66 -11.66
N GLY A 74 17.71 -16.29 -11.55
CA GLY A 74 16.65 -17.12 -10.96
C GLY A 74 16.43 -18.45 -11.68
N ASN A 75 16.72 -18.51 -12.98
CA ASN A 75 16.60 -19.72 -13.79
C ASN A 75 17.79 -20.69 -13.69
N ARG A 76 18.88 -20.28 -13.05
CA ARG A 76 20.07 -21.13 -12.93
C ARG A 76 19.92 -22.10 -11.77
N GLY A 77 20.42 -23.32 -11.94
CA GLY A 77 20.63 -24.25 -10.83
C GLY A 77 21.77 -23.76 -9.94
N HIS A 78 21.55 -23.72 -8.65
CA HIS A 78 22.58 -23.41 -7.65
C HIS A 78 22.90 -24.68 -6.88
N ASP A 79 24.19 -24.94 -6.66
CA ASP A 79 24.66 -26.13 -5.95
C ASP A 79 24.09 -26.22 -4.54
N GLU A 80 23.80 -27.43 -4.09
CA GLU A 80 23.12 -27.80 -2.83
C GLU A 80 23.84 -27.34 -1.55
N GLY A 81 24.77 -26.44 -1.60
CA GLY A 81 25.53 -25.96 -0.43
C GLY A 81 25.57 -24.45 -0.27
N GLY A 82 24.93 -23.69 -1.16
CA GLY A 82 24.91 -22.23 -1.12
C GLY A 82 23.81 -21.69 -0.19
N SER A 83 24.12 -20.68 0.62
CA SER A 83 23.16 -19.95 1.47
C SER A 83 22.03 -19.25 0.70
N VAL A 84 22.03 -19.33 -0.62
CA VAL A 84 21.04 -18.75 -1.54
C VAL A 84 20.47 -19.90 -2.39
N GLY A 85 19.81 -20.84 -1.71
CA GLY A 85 19.38 -22.08 -2.30
C GLY A 85 18.05 -21.99 -3.02
N HIS A 86 18.06 -21.73 -4.32
CA HIS A 86 16.96 -22.13 -5.15
C HIS A 86 17.50 -22.79 -6.42
N ASN A 87 16.74 -23.75 -6.92
CA ASN A 87 17.08 -24.49 -8.13
C ASN A 87 15.82 -24.58 -9.01
N GLN A 88 15.71 -23.67 -9.97
CA GLN A 88 14.52 -23.59 -10.83
C GLN A 88 14.31 -24.86 -11.66
N ALA A 89 15.37 -25.59 -11.96
CA ALA A 89 15.26 -26.85 -12.70
C ALA A 89 14.42 -27.92 -11.99
N LEU A 90 14.28 -27.85 -10.66
CA LEU A 90 13.43 -28.74 -9.86
C LEU A 90 11.96 -28.27 -9.80
N HIS A 91 11.65 -27.08 -10.30
CA HIS A 91 10.35 -26.41 -10.19
C HIS A 91 9.63 -26.24 -11.55
N GLY A 92 9.84 -27.14 -12.49
CA GLY A 92 9.04 -27.16 -13.71
C GLY A 92 9.63 -26.42 -14.92
N GLY A 93 10.86 -25.92 -14.82
CA GLY A 93 11.57 -25.31 -15.94
C GLY A 93 11.81 -23.81 -15.83
N ASN A 94 12.43 -23.25 -16.87
CA ASN A 94 12.77 -21.83 -16.88
C ASN A 94 11.55 -20.95 -17.15
N PHE A 95 11.61 -19.72 -16.63
CA PHE A 95 10.61 -18.69 -16.87
C PHE A 95 11.28 -17.37 -17.28
N ALA A 96 10.70 -16.68 -18.25
CA ALA A 96 11.15 -15.38 -18.71
C ALA A 96 9.95 -14.46 -18.95
N TRP A 97 9.70 -13.51 -18.02
CA TRP A 97 8.57 -12.61 -18.20
C TRP A 97 8.71 -11.65 -19.38
N SER A 98 9.93 -11.40 -19.89
CA SER A 98 10.14 -10.60 -21.09
C SER A 98 9.58 -11.22 -22.37
N GLU A 99 9.30 -12.52 -22.38
CA GLU A 99 8.70 -13.25 -23.51
C GLU A 99 7.17 -13.15 -23.52
N LEU A 100 6.59 -12.70 -22.42
CA LEU A 100 5.15 -12.46 -22.33
C LEU A 100 4.77 -11.21 -23.14
N ASN A 101 3.48 -11.10 -23.48
CA ASN A 101 3.01 -9.82 -24.01
C ASN A 101 3.23 -8.67 -23.00
N PRO A 102 3.34 -7.40 -23.44
CA PRO A 102 3.74 -6.28 -22.57
C PRO A 102 2.88 -6.09 -21.33
N ILE A 103 1.58 -6.43 -21.38
CA ILE A 103 0.67 -6.28 -20.24
C ILE A 103 0.99 -7.31 -19.16
N TRP A 104 1.18 -8.57 -19.55
CA TRP A 104 1.52 -9.64 -18.62
C TRP A 104 2.99 -9.54 -18.16
N ALA A 105 3.88 -9.11 -19.06
CA ALA A 105 5.27 -8.79 -18.70
C ALA A 105 5.34 -7.72 -17.62
N LEU A 106 4.46 -6.69 -17.65
CA LEU A 106 4.36 -5.69 -16.59
C LEU A 106 3.93 -6.31 -15.25
N ALA A 107 2.95 -7.21 -15.28
CA ALA A 107 2.47 -7.86 -14.05
C ALA A 107 3.58 -8.70 -13.39
N TYR A 108 4.23 -9.58 -14.17
CA TYR A 108 5.28 -10.47 -13.65
C TYR A 108 6.59 -9.73 -13.39
N GLY A 109 6.98 -8.77 -14.21
CA GLY A 109 8.20 -7.99 -14.03
C GLY A 109 8.14 -7.09 -12.79
N PHE A 110 6.98 -6.46 -12.52
CA PHE A 110 6.80 -5.72 -11.28
C PHE A 110 6.72 -6.66 -10.08
N GLY A 111 6.13 -7.85 -10.22
CA GLY A 111 6.17 -8.92 -9.22
C GLY A 111 7.60 -9.36 -8.93
N ASP A 112 8.40 -9.61 -9.95
CA ASP A 112 9.82 -9.98 -9.81
C ASP A 112 10.65 -8.90 -9.10
N LEU A 113 10.31 -7.63 -9.29
CA LEU A 113 10.98 -6.51 -8.61
C LEU A 113 10.66 -6.42 -7.11
N ASN A 114 9.42 -6.71 -6.69
CA ASN A 114 8.95 -6.41 -5.33
C ASN A 114 8.61 -7.64 -4.48
N CYS A 115 8.51 -8.83 -5.07
CA CYS A 115 8.14 -10.06 -4.38
C CYS A 115 9.27 -11.10 -4.45
N HIS A 116 9.32 -12.02 -3.49
CA HIS A 116 10.31 -13.11 -3.48
C HIS A 116 10.01 -14.24 -4.47
N GLN A 117 8.85 -14.23 -5.15
CA GLN A 117 8.47 -15.20 -6.19
C GLN A 117 8.56 -16.68 -5.77
N LYS A 118 8.33 -16.98 -4.49
CA LYS A 118 8.30 -18.35 -3.98
C LYS A 118 6.93 -18.97 -4.18
N HIS A 119 6.87 -20.16 -4.84
CA HIS A 119 5.60 -20.85 -5.13
C HIS A 119 4.83 -21.21 -3.84
N GLU A 120 5.50 -21.65 -2.76
CA GLU A 120 4.84 -22.01 -1.50
C GLU A 120 4.14 -20.82 -0.82
N ARG A 121 4.47 -19.60 -1.25
CA ARG A 121 3.92 -18.34 -0.73
C ARG A 121 2.96 -17.67 -1.69
N SER A 122 2.76 -18.28 -2.85
CA SER A 122 1.88 -17.78 -3.92
C SER A 122 0.69 -18.72 -4.12
N TRP A 123 -0.20 -18.34 -4.98
CA TRP A 123 -1.25 -19.22 -5.50
C TRP A 123 -1.08 -19.41 -6.99
N GLU A 124 -1.77 -20.41 -7.50
CA GLU A 124 -1.86 -20.71 -8.91
C GLU A 124 -3.26 -20.46 -9.43
N ILE A 125 -3.35 -19.98 -10.64
CA ILE A 125 -4.58 -19.81 -11.41
C ILE A 125 -4.32 -20.38 -12.79
N ASN A 126 -5.15 -21.30 -13.23
CA ASN A 126 -5.01 -21.97 -14.55
C ASN A 126 -3.63 -22.65 -14.74
N GLY A 127 -3.07 -23.25 -13.67
CA GLY A 127 -1.73 -23.85 -13.68
C GLY A 127 -0.56 -22.85 -13.75
N ASN A 128 -0.84 -21.58 -13.65
CA ASN A 128 0.17 -20.52 -13.67
C ASN A 128 0.37 -19.93 -12.28
N GLN A 129 1.59 -19.85 -11.79
CA GLN A 129 1.89 -19.15 -10.55
C GLN A 129 1.54 -17.67 -10.68
N MET A 130 0.95 -17.08 -9.63
CA MET A 130 0.63 -15.66 -9.58
C MET A 130 1.91 -14.80 -9.54
N PRO A 131 1.87 -13.57 -10.11
CA PRO A 131 3.01 -12.65 -10.15
C PRO A 131 3.53 -12.24 -8.77
N VAL A 132 2.71 -12.37 -7.72
CA VAL A 132 3.03 -11.93 -6.36
C VAL A 132 2.57 -12.94 -5.32
N CYS A 133 3.19 -12.91 -4.14
CA CYS A 133 2.81 -13.78 -3.03
C CYS A 133 1.52 -13.31 -2.33
N ALA A 134 0.97 -14.18 -1.48
CA ALA A 134 -0.24 -13.91 -0.71
C ALA A 134 -0.13 -12.64 0.16
N ARG A 135 1.07 -12.32 0.68
CA ARG A 135 1.29 -11.09 1.47
C ARG A 135 1.13 -9.84 0.62
N ASP A 136 1.68 -9.83 -0.58
CA ASP A 136 1.57 -8.68 -1.48
C ASP A 136 0.14 -8.47 -1.97
N ILE A 137 -0.60 -9.55 -2.20
CA ILE A 137 -2.05 -9.46 -2.46
C ILE A 137 -2.75 -8.72 -1.32
N GLY A 138 -2.45 -9.10 -0.06
CA GLY A 138 -2.96 -8.40 1.12
C GLY A 138 -2.55 -6.93 1.13
N ILE A 139 -1.28 -6.62 0.85
CA ILE A 139 -0.76 -5.24 0.83
C ILE A 139 -1.48 -4.40 -0.23
N PHE A 140 -1.58 -4.85 -1.48
CA PHE A 140 -2.22 -4.07 -2.55
C PHE A 140 -3.72 -3.91 -2.31
N LEU A 141 -4.40 -4.95 -1.81
CA LEU A 141 -5.81 -4.86 -1.43
C LEU A 141 -6.00 -3.87 -0.27
N GLY A 142 -5.22 -4.02 0.79
CA GLY A 142 -5.25 -3.11 1.95
C GLY A 142 -4.95 -1.68 1.56
N PHE A 143 -3.93 -1.45 0.73
CA PHE A 143 -3.56 -0.13 0.24
C PHE A 143 -4.71 0.53 -0.53
N SER A 144 -5.37 -0.22 -1.42
CA SER A 144 -6.53 0.26 -2.16
C SER A 144 -7.69 0.63 -1.24
N LEU A 145 -7.96 -0.20 -0.21
CA LEU A 145 -8.99 0.07 0.80
C LEU A 145 -8.62 1.28 1.68
N GLY A 146 -7.35 1.46 2.04
CA GLY A 146 -6.86 2.63 2.77
C GLY A 146 -7.01 3.92 1.96
N CYS A 147 -6.72 3.86 0.65
CA CYS A 147 -6.98 4.97 -0.27
C CYS A 147 -8.48 5.29 -0.37
N LEU A 148 -9.32 4.26 -0.47
CA LEU A 148 -10.79 4.42 -0.48
C LEU A 148 -11.31 5.02 0.82
N PHE A 149 -10.80 4.57 1.97
CA PHE A 149 -11.15 5.13 3.28
C PHE A 149 -10.82 6.63 3.35
N PHE A 150 -9.63 7.03 2.91
CA PHE A 150 -9.25 8.44 2.85
C PHE A 150 -10.06 9.21 1.79
N LEU A 151 -10.34 8.61 0.63
CA LEU A 151 -11.19 9.19 -0.41
C LEU A 151 -12.56 9.61 0.14
N LEU A 152 -13.14 8.79 0.99
CA LEU A 152 -14.48 9.03 1.54
C LEU A 152 -14.48 10.06 2.67
N ARG A 153 -13.41 10.21 3.44
CA ARG A 153 -13.41 10.92 4.73
C ARG A 153 -12.27 11.92 4.92
N GLY A 154 -11.15 11.80 4.18
CA GLY A 154 -9.95 12.59 4.39
C GLY A 154 -10.07 14.03 3.92
N HIS A 155 -9.47 14.96 4.63
CA HIS A 155 -9.39 16.37 4.30
C HIS A 155 -7.97 16.90 4.49
N ASN A 156 -7.54 17.81 3.63
CA ASN A 156 -6.28 18.52 3.82
C ASN A 156 -6.36 19.43 5.05
N ARG A 157 -5.47 19.22 6.01
CA ARG A 157 -5.32 20.02 7.23
C ARG A 157 -3.91 20.56 7.39
N TRP A 158 -3.26 20.93 6.30
CA TRP A 158 -1.93 21.51 6.26
C TRP A 158 -0.80 20.51 6.54
N THR A 159 -0.79 19.85 7.70
CA THR A 159 0.22 18.86 8.07
C THR A 159 -0.22 17.45 7.69
N VAL A 160 0.74 16.55 7.44
CA VAL A 160 0.46 15.13 7.17
C VAL A 160 -0.28 14.48 8.34
N ARG A 161 0.15 14.76 9.57
CA ARG A 161 -0.44 14.25 10.80
C ARG A 161 -1.91 14.66 10.95
N ASP A 162 -2.20 15.96 10.81
CA ASP A 162 -3.57 16.47 10.97
C ASP A 162 -4.46 16.03 9.80
N THR A 163 -3.90 15.91 8.59
CA THR A 163 -4.57 15.35 7.42
C THR A 163 -4.86 13.85 7.60
N PHE A 164 -3.93 13.08 8.17
CA PHE A 164 -4.16 11.67 8.50
C PHE A 164 -5.31 11.49 9.50
N LEU A 165 -5.35 12.30 10.55
CA LEU A 165 -6.41 12.25 11.55
C LEU A 165 -7.75 12.82 11.08
N SER A 166 -7.78 13.54 9.95
CA SER A 166 -9.00 14.20 9.44
C SER A 166 -10.14 13.23 9.05
N VAL A 167 -9.85 11.95 8.89
CA VAL A 167 -10.86 10.92 8.60
C VAL A 167 -11.81 10.66 9.77
N PHE A 168 -11.40 11.01 10.99
CA PHE A 168 -12.23 10.91 12.19
C PHE A 168 -13.03 12.18 12.42
N ASN A 169 -14.13 12.06 13.14
CA ASN A 169 -14.95 13.20 13.52
C ASN A 169 -14.20 14.08 14.54
N ASP A 170 -14.36 15.39 14.45
CA ASP A 170 -13.71 16.36 15.33
C ASP A 170 -14.06 16.14 16.81
N GLN A 171 -15.28 15.71 17.08
CA GLN A 171 -15.70 15.39 18.44
C GLN A 171 -14.91 14.21 19.04
N SER A 172 -14.63 13.18 18.23
CA SER A 172 -13.81 12.04 18.68
C SER A 172 -12.35 12.41 18.86
N LEU A 173 -11.89 13.43 18.16
CA LEU A 173 -10.52 13.91 18.23
C LEU A 173 -10.30 14.97 19.34
N PHE A 174 -11.36 15.46 19.96
CA PHE A 174 -11.28 16.59 20.91
C PHE A 174 -10.21 16.39 21.98
N GLY A 175 -10.27 15.32 22.76
CA GLY A 175 -9.30 15.04 23.82
C GLY A 175 -7.88 14.73 23.31
N ILE A 176 -7.74 14.25 22.06
CA ILE A 176 -6.45 14.01 21.43
C ILE A 176 -5.76 15.33 21.10
N TYR A 177 -6.53 16.30 20.57
CA TYR A 177 -6.04 17.62 20.23
C TYR A 177 -5.81 18.50 21.45
N GLU A 178 -6.70 18.45 22.43
CA GLU A 178 -6.57 19.18 23.70
C GLU A 178 -5.28 18.82 24.45
N ASN A 179 -4.92 17.53 24.46
CA ASN A 179 -3.72 17.02 25.14
C ASN A 179 -2.49 16.90 24.22
N ASP A 180 -2.54 17.44 23.00
CA ASP A 180 -1.51 17.36 21.95
C ASP A 180 -0.96 15.93 21.69
N ARG A 181 -1.81 14.92 21.78
CA ARG A 181 -1.45 13.51 21.56
C ARG A 181 -1.54 13.08 20.09
N ARG A 182 -1.64 14.02 19.16
CA ARG A 182 -1.85 13.78 17.73
C ARG A 182 -0.81 12.87 17.10
N MET A 183 0.49 13.10 17.38
CA MET A 183 1.58 12.27 16.84
C MET A 183 1.52 10.86 17.41
N LEU A 184 1.27 10.73 18.70
CA LEU A 184 1.18 9.42 19.37
C LEU A 184 0.04 8.58 18.80
N VAL A 185 -1.14 9.19 18.57
CA VAL A 185 -2.28 8.47 17.98
C VAL A 185 -2.01 8.06 16.54
N MET A 186 -1.41 8.94 15.73
CA MET A 186 -1.00 8.58 14.37
C MET A 186 -0.03 7.40 14.37
N LEU A 187 1.02 7.46 15.19
CA LEU A 187 2.02 6.38 15.30
C LEU A 187 1.40 5.08 15.84
N PHE A 188 0.47 5.17 16.79
CA PHE A 188 -0.26 4.00 17.30
C PHE A 188 -1.07 3.32 16.20
N ILE A 189 -1.84 4.07 15.42
CA ILE A 189 -2.63 3.53 14.29
C ILE A 189 -1.70 2.90 13.24
N MET A 190 -0.60 3.57 12.89
CA MET A 190 0.40 3.03 11.98
C MET A 190 1.01 1.74 12.56
N GLY A 191 1.33 1.73 13.84
CA GLY A 191 1.88 0.56 14.52
C GLY A 191 0.93 -0.65 14.50
N VAL A 192 -0.35 -0.44 14.77
CA VAL A 192 -1.37 -1.50 14.71
C VAL A 192 -1.42 -2.17 13.33
N GLY A 193 -1.26 -1.38 12.25
CA GLY A 193 -1.26 -1.93 10.90
C GLY A 193 0.08 -2.57 10.48
N LEU A 194 1.22 -1.98 10.87
CA LEU A 194 2.55 -2.40 10.37
C LEU A 194 3.20 -3.49 11.22
N VAL A 195 3.05 -3.43 12.56
CA VAL A 195 3.75 -4.33 13.49
C VAL A 195 3.41 -5.80 13.26
N PRO A 196 2.14 -6.22 13.02
CA PRO A 196 1.84 -7.63 12.78
C PRO A 196 2.61 -8.20 11.59
N MET A 197 2.71 -7.45 10.48
CA MET A 197 3.47 -7.87 9.31
C MET A 197 4.99 -7.88 9.61
N GLY A 198 5.48 -6.89 10.34
CA GLY A 198 6.89 -6.82 10.74
C GLY A 198 7.27 -8.00 11.64
N VAL A 199 6.45 -8.33 12.62
CA VAL A 199 6.66 -9.48 13.50
C VAL A 199 6.63 -10.78 12.72
N ASP A 200 5.59 -11.01 11.89
CA ASP A 200 5.49 -12.21 11.06
C ASP A 200 6.71 -12.39 10.15
N GLY A 201 7.11 -11.31 9.44
CA GLY A 201 8.27 -11.34 8.55
C GLY A 201 9.60 -11.55 9.28
N SER A 202 9.81 -10.88 10.41
CA SER A 202 11.03 -11.02 11.21
C SER A 202 11.13 -12.41 11.84
N THR A 203 10.02 -12.97 12.33
CA THR A 203 9.99 -14.32 12.90
C THR A 203 10.36 -15.36 11.85
N GLN A 204 9.86 -15.24 10.61
CA GLN A 204 10.25 -16.12 9.50
C GLN A 204 11.74 -16.03 9.14
N MET A 205 12.32 -14.85 9.30
CA MET A 205 13.75 -14.66 8.98
C MET A 205 14.66 -15.18 10.08
N LEU A 206 14.21 -15.15 11.34
CA LEU A 206 15.03 -15.50 12.49
C LEU A 206 14.86 -16.95 12.97
N LEU A 207 13.72 -17.57 12.66
CA LEU A 207 13.37 -18.91 13.14
C LEU A 207 13.10 -19.84 11.95
N ASP A 208 14.02 -20.73 11.64
CA ASP A 208 13.87 -21.73 10.56
C ASP A 208 12.66 -22.67 10.76
N SER A 209 12.20 -22.81 12.01
CA SER A 209 11.04 -23.64 12.37
C SER A 209 9.68 -22.94 12.13
N TYR A 210 9.67 -21.65 11.81
CA TYR A 210 8.44 -20.88 11.61
C TYR A 210 8.25 -20.47 10.16
N GLU A 211 7.14 -20.88 9.58
CA GLU A 211 6.67 -20.35 8.30
C GLU A 211 5.18 -19.97 8.39
N SER A 212 4.86 -18.74 8.06
CA SER A 212 3.47 -18.29 8.08
C SER A 212 2.69 -18.85 6.89
N ASN A 213 1.43 -19.18 7.10
CA ASN A 213 0.54 -19.63 6.03
C ASN A 213 0.00 -18.45 5.21
N ASN A 214 -0.51 -18.75 4.01
CA ASN A 214 -1.02 -17.73 3.09
C ASN A 214 -2.18 -16.89 3.66
N PRO A 215 -3.17 -17.42 4.41
CA PRO A 215 -4.18 -16.61 5.08
C PRO A 215 -3.59 -15.58 6.06
N LEU A 216 -2.62 -15.96 6.88
CA LEU A 216 -1.97 -15.03 7.81
C LEU A 216 -1.18 -13.96 7.07
N ARG A 217 -0.51 -14.33 5.97
CA ARG A 217 0.18 -13.38 5.08
C ARG A 217 -0.76 -12.33 4.52
N ILE A 218 -1.96 -12.73 4.06
CA ILE A 218 -2.97 -11.77 3.58
C ILE A 218 -3.42 -10.84 4.68
N ILE A 219 -3.76 -11.37 5.86
CA ILE A 219 -4.28 -10.56 6.96
C ILE A 219 -3.25 -9.52 7.42
N THR A 220 -2.00 -9.94 7.61
CA THR A 220 -0.91 -9.03 8.01
C THR A 220 -0.56 -8.03 6.90
N GLY A 221 -0.56 -8.47 5.65
CA GLY A 221 -0.39 -7.61 4.49
C GLY A 221 -1.52 -6.58 4.35
N LEU A 222 -2.77 -7.01 4.56
CA LEU A 222 -3.96 -6.14 4.45
C LEU A 222 -3.93 -5.01 5.49
N GLY A 223 -3.61 -5.31 6.75
CA GLY A 223 -3.46 -4.31 7.80
C GLY A 223 -2.38 -3.28 7.46
N SER A 224 -1.22 -3.76 7.04
CA SER A 224 -0.08 -2.93 6.64
C SER A 224 -0.39 -2.08 5.40
N GLY A 225 -0.97 -2.68 4.37
CA GLY A 225 -1.40 -1.97 3.18
C GLY A 225 -2.43 -0.89 3.49
N PHE A 226 -3.43 -1.19 4.33
CA PHE A 226 -4.49 -0.25 4.69
C PHE A 226 -3.95 1.03 5.33
N VAL A 227 -3.15 0.91 6.36
CA VAL A 227 -2.56 2.10 7.00
C VAL A 227 -1.57 2.80 6.08
N GLY A 228 -0.85 2.05 5.24
CA GLY A 228 0.04 2.60 4.21
C GLY A 228 -0.72 3.46 3.19
N GLY A 229 -1.77 2.94 2.56
CA GLY A 229 -2.58 3.66 1.59
C GLY A 229 -3.22 4.92 2.18
N TRP A 230 -3.77 4.82 3.38
CA TRP A 230 -4.30 5.96 4.10
C TRP A 230 -3.22 7.00 4.41
N TRP A 231 -2.03 6.58 4.88
CA TRP A 231 -0.92 7.49 5.16
C TRP A 231 -0.40 8.17 3.88
N PHE A 232 -0.20 7.42 2.79
CA PHE A 232 0.26 7.98 1.51
C PHE A 232 -0.74 9.00 0.96
N CYS A 233 -2.05 8.69 1.00
CA CYS A 233 -3.07 9.67 0.62
C CYS A 233 -2.98 10.92 1.47
N SER A 234 -2.78 10.79 2.79
CA SER A 234 -2.63 11.93 3.69
C SER A 234 -1.38 12.74 3.39
N ALA A 235 -0.24 12.08 3.15
CA ALA A 235 1.03 12.73 2.86
C ALA A 235 0.99 13.50 1.53
N PHE A 236 0.39 12.93 0.50
CA PHE A 236 0.25 13.60 -0.80
C PHE A 236 -0.85 14.65 -0.83
N SER A 237 -1.83 14.56 0.07
CA SER A 237 -2.92 15.55 0.19
C SER A 237 -2.60 16.72 1.09
N ALA A 238 -1.68 16.58 2.04
CA ALA A 238 -1.24 17.67 2.91
C ALA A 238 -0.48 18.72 2.12
N ARG A 239 -1.16 19.83 1.78
CA ARG A 239 -0.62 20.91 0.96
C ARG A 239 -0.88 22.27 1.59
N PRO A 240 0.12 22.85 2.30
CA PRO A 240 0.03 24.20 2.89
C PRO A 240 -0.38 25.28 1.89
N ARG A 241 0.09 25.18 0.65
CA ARG A 241 -0.15 26.15 -0.42
C ARG A 241 -1.62 26.40 -0.78
N PHE A 242 -2.53 25.55 -0.32
CA PHE A 242 -3.97 25.74 -0.53
C PHE A 242 -4.62 26.66 0.51
N PHE A 243 -3.86 27.08 1.50
CA PHE A 243 -4.28 28.01 2.54
C PHE A 243 -3.51 29.33 2.39
N GLN A 244 -4.16 30.45 2.69
CA GLN A 244 -3.48 31.75 2.72
C GLN A 244 -2.63 31.90 3.98
N ASP A 245 -3.17 31.41 5.10
CA ASP A 245 -2.53 31.43 6.41
C ASP A 245 -2.82 30.14 7.19
N ALA A 246 -1.91 29.79 8.10
CA ALA A 246 -2.10 28.68 9.04
C ALA A 246 -3.32 28.85 9.96
N ALA A 247 -3.74 30.09 10.21
CA ALA A 247 -4.94 30.41 11.00
C ALA A 247 -6.27 30.00 10.32
N GLU A 248 -6.26 29.78 9.00
CA GLU A 248 -7.43 29.28 8.28
C GLU A 248 -7.75 27.82 8.62
N VAL A 249 -6.75 27.06 9.09
CA VAL A 249 -6.93 25.66 9.44
C VAL A 249 -7.56 25.56 10.81
N LYS A 250 -8.84 25.24 10.85
CA LYS A 250 -9.56 24.97 12.11
C LYS A 250 -9.37 23.52 12.50
N LEU A 251 -8.68 23.33 13.60
CA LEU A 251 -8.42 22.01 14.18
C LEU A 251 -9.38 21.77 15.36
N PRO A 252 -9.64 20.48 15.73
CA PRO A 252 -10.41 20.12 16.90
C PRO A 252 -9.91 20.81 18.17
N ALA A 253 -10.79 21.01 19.14
CA ALA A 253 -10.51 21.66 20.44
C ALA A 253 -9.91 23.08 20.33
N GLY A 254 -10.16 23.79 19.22
CA GLY A 254 -9.58 25.13 19.02
C GLY A 254 -8.06 25.16 18.89
N SER A 255 -7.44 23.99 18.71
CA SER A 255 -5.98 23.88 18.51
C SER A 255 -5.54 24.63 17.26
N ARG A 256 -4.33 25.19 17.31
CA ARG A 256 -3.73 25.90 16.18
C ARG A 256 -2.54 25.12 15.62
N LEU A 257 -2.24 25.37 14.35
CA LEU A 257 -0.99 24.90 13.76
C LEU A 257 0.16 25.70 14.38
N VAL A 258 1.17 24.98 14.87
CA VAL A 258 2.44 25.59 15.27
C VAL A 258 3.33 25.53 14.04
N VAL A 259 3.37 26.61 13.28
CA VAL A 259 4.31 26.79 12.17
C VAL A 259 5.58 27.37 12.76
N LYS A 260 6.65 26.58 12.76
CA LYS A 260 7.99 27.05 13.13
C LYS A 260 8.69 27.60 11.91
#